data_f4ac72be58d6708828517a674c1e2c00
#
_entry.id   f4ac72be58d6708828517a674c1e2c00
#
_cell.length_a   1.000
_cell.length_b   1.000
_cell.length_c   1.000
_cell.angle_alpha   90.00
_cell.angle_beta   90.00
_cell.angle_gamma   90.00
#
_symmetry.space_group_name_H-M   'P 1'
#
loop_
_entity.id
_entity.type
_entity.pdbx_description
1 polymer ?
#
loop_
_entity_poly.entity_id
_entity_poly.type
_entity_poly.pdbx_seq_one_letter_code
_entity_poly.pdbx_strand_id
1 'polypeptide(L)'
;VQYAQTVDKDDPVISCPFAYNRIFFGAPGTGKSYLLEEQRKKYFASPERYERVTFHPDYSYANFVGTYKPVPLKNEAGESIITYAYVPGPFMRIYVEALKHPDKIYLLALEEINRANVAAVFGDVFQLLDRDDDGNSMYPIHASEDMKCYIAKELGEEPNKISSIRIPANMYIWATMNSADQGVFPMDTAFKRRWEFEYIGINTSEQQMSHYNVQFGQG
;
A
#
# COMPACT_ATOMS: atom_id res chain seq x y z
N VAL A 1 13.88 -3.87 29.41
CA VAL A 1 12.52 -3.46 29.10
C VAL A 1 12.49 -1.94 29.00
N GLN A 2 12.70 -1.39 27.85
CA GLN A 2 12.45 0.03 27.55
C GLN A 2 11.94 0.11 26.10
N TYR A 3 10.64 -0.04 25.96
CA TYR A 3 9.94 0.26 24.73
C TYR A 3 8.83 1.26 25.08
N ALA A 4 9.06 2.49 24.77
CA ALA A 4 8.10 3.51 24.40
C ALA A 4 8.86 4.82 24.17
N GLN A 5 9.49 5.01 23.05
CA GLN A 5 9.57 6.34 22.51
C GLN A 5 8.23 6.61 21.86
N THR A 6 7.39 7.36 22.55
CA THR A 6 6.22 8.00 21.97
C THR A 6 6.73 8.94 20.89
N VAL A 7 6.54 8.55 19.64
CA VAL A 7 6.80 9.44 18.50
C VAL A 7 5.79 10.58 18.62
N ASP A 8 6.30 11.78 18.77
CA ASP A 8 5.53 13.00 18.93
C ASP A 8 4.70 13.25 17.67
N LYS A 9 3.47 13.73 17.81
CA LYS A 9 2.55 13.96 16.69
C LYS A 9 3.00 15.07 15.73
N ASP A 10 4.09 15.78 16.06
CA ASP A 10 4.68 16.89 15.31
C ASP A 10 6.05 16.56 14.70
N ASP A 11 6.35 15.28 14.42
CA ASP A 11 7.62 14.89 13.83
C ASP A 11 7.82 15.50 12.43
N PRO A 12 9.01 16.11 12.19
CA PRO A 12 9.34 16.66 10.88
C PRO A 12 9.28 15.59 9.81
N VAL A 13 8.98 15.98 8.57
CA VAL A 13 8.94 15.10 7.38
C VAL A 13 10.16 14.18 7.41
N ILE A 14 9.96 12.94 7.86
CA ILE A 14 11.01 11.93 7.79
C ILE A 14 11.04 11.48 6.35
N SER A 15 12.04 11.90 5.60
CA SER A 15 12.26 11.39 4.26
C SER A 15 12.60 9.90 4.36
N CYS A 16 11.84 9.06 3.68
CA CYS A 16 12.15 7.64 3.56
C CYS A 16 13.27 7.47 2.52
N PRO A 17 14.41 6.84 2.85
CA PRO A 17 15.55 6.74 1.94
C PRO A 17 15.40 5.64 0.89
N PHE A 18 14.26 4.95 0.86
CA PHE A 18 14.00 3.82 -0.03
C PHE A 18 13.14 4.22 -1.23
N ALA A 19 13.16 3.38 -2.27
CA ALA A 19 12.36 3.59 -3.46
C ALA A 19 10.85 3.68 -3.14
N TYR A 20 10.14 4.50 -3.91
CA TYR A 20 8.69 4.68 -3.79
C TYR A 20 7.92 3.39 -4.01
N ASN A 21 8.31 2.62 -5.04
CA ASN A 21 7.72 1.33 -5.36
C ASN A 21 8.78 0.24 -5.16
N ARG A 22 8.56 -0.70 -4.24
CA ARG A 22 9.55 -1.69 -3.84
C ARG A 22 8.95 -3.06 -3.62
N ILE A 23 9.64 -4.12 -4.07
CA ILE A 23 9.24 -5.50 -3.87
C ILE A 23 10.33 -6.26 -3.13
N PHE A 24 10.02 -6.75 -1.94
CA PHE A 24 10.84 -7.72 -1.21
C PHE A 24 10.51 -9.12 -1.74
N PHE A 25 11.48 -9.80 -2.34
CA PHE A 25 11.25 -11.12 -2.91
C PHE A 25 12.24 -12.17 -2.40
N GLY A 26 11.84 -13.42 -2.40
CA GLY A 26 12.65 -14.54 -1.93
C GLY A 26 11.82 -15.76 -1.61
N ALA A 27 12.44 -16.84 -1.14
CA ALA A 27 11.75 -18.05 -0.74
C ALA A 27 10.76 -17.80 0.42
N PRO A 28 9.73 -18.66 0.60
CA PRO A 28 8.89 -18.61 1.80
C PRO A 28 9.73 -18.71 3.09
N GLY A 29 9.36 -17.96 4.12
CA GLY A 29 10.04 -18.01 5.43
C GLY A 29 11.35 -17.21 5.53
N THR A 30 11.79 -16.48 4.50
CA THR A 30 13.05 -15.71 4.54
C THR A 30 12.96 -14.38 5.31
N GLY A 31 11.81 -14.03 5.89
CA GLY A 31 11.67 -12.80 6.69
C GLY A 31 11.25 -11.56 5.91
N LYS A 32 10.78 -11.68 4.66
CA LYS A 32 10.32 -10.55 3.82
C LYS A 32 9.33 -9.63 4.54
N SER A 33 8.22 -10.21 5.03
CA SER A 33 7.18 -9.45 5.75
C SER A 33 7.69 -8.88 7.07
N TYR A 34 8.63 -9.54 7.73
CA TYR A 34 9.29 -9.03 8.92
C TYR A 34 10.13 -7.78 8.60
N LEU A 35 10.95 -7.83 7.56
CA LEU A 35 11.78 -6.70 7.14
C LEU A 35 10.92 -5.50 6.69
N LEU A 36 9.87 -5.76 5.90
CA LEU A 36 8.90 -4.72 5.54
C LEU A 36 8.30 -4.08 6.79
N GLU A 37 7.87 -4.88 7.77
CA GLU A 37 7.27 -4.40 9.00
C GLU A 37 8.25 -3.59 9.87
N GLU A 38 9.52 -3.99 9.97
CA GLU A 38 10.55 -3.24 10.69
C GLU A 38 10.77 -1.86 10.05
N GLN A 39 10.87 -1.81 8.73
CA GLN A 39 11.03 -0.55 8.01
C GLN A 39 9.76 0.31 8.08
N ARG A 40 8.57 -0.31 7.98
CA ARG A 40 7.30 0.38 8.18
C ARG A 40 7.25 1.04 9.55
N LYS A 41 7.57 0.32 10.64
CA LYS A 41 7.60 0.87 12.00
C LYS A 41 8.53 2.05 12.14
N LYS A 42 9.65 2.03 11.42
CA LYS A 42 10.66 3.09 11.49
C LYS A 42 10.23 4.37 10.77
N TYR A 43 9.59 4.27 9.60
CA TYR A 43 9.30 5.42 8.74
C TYR A 43 7.81 5.79 8.68
N PHE A 44 6.92 4.84 8.92
CA PHE A 44 5.46 4.99 8.86
C PHE A 44 4.84 4.50 10.18
N ALA A 45 5.30 5.02 11.31
CA ALA A 45 4.98 4.49 12.63
C ALA A 45 3.49 4.62 12.99
N SER A 46 2.87 5.71 12.59
CA SER A 46 1.48 6.04 12.91
C SER A 46 0.49 5.13 12.16
N PRO A 47 -0.52 4.55 12.83
CA PRO A 47 -1.47 3.63 12.19
C PRO A 47 -2.23 4.23 11.00
N GLU A 48 -2.48 5.54 11.02
CA GLU A 48 -3.15 6.27 9.94
C GLU A 48 -2.27 6.50 8.71
N ARG A 49 -0.93 6.28 8.83
CA ARG A 49 0.03 6.50 7.73
C ARG A 49 0.29 5.27 6.88
N TYR A 50 -0.34 4.15 7.20
CA TYR A 50 -0.15 2.97 6.37
C TYR A 50 -1.42 2.13 6.30
N GLU A 51 -1.53 1.40 5.22
CA GLU A 51 -2.51 0.35 5.06
C GLU A 51 -1.83 -0.91 4.53
N ARG A 52 -2.22 -2.08 5.03
CA ARG A 52 -1.65 -3.37 4.65
C ARG A 52 -2.75 -4.28 4.15
N VAL A 53 -2.53 -4.86 2.98
CA VAL A 53 -3.46 -5.79 2.34
C VAL A 53 -2.72 -7.01 1.84
N THR A 54 -3.41 -8.16 1.83
CA THR A 54 -2.88 -9.41 1.29
C THR A 54 -3.62 -9.75 0.00
N PHE A 55 -2.88 -9.97 -1.07
CA PHE A 55 -3.45 -10.41 -2.34
C PHE A 55 -3.78 -11.89 -2.28
N HIS A 56 -4.85 -12.27 -2.97
CA HIS A 56 -5.33 -13.65 -3.15
C HIS A 56 -5.90 -13.80 -4.57
N PRO A 57 -6.11 -15.02 -5.07
CA PRO A 57 -6.50 -15.22 -6.48
C PRO A 57 -7.72 -14.42 -6.94
N ASP A 58 -8.70 -14.22 -6.07
CA ASP A 58 -9.94 -13.47 -6.38
C ASP A 58 -9.85 -11.97 -6.08
N TYR A 59 -8.65 -11.45 -5.75
CA TYR A 59 -8.47 -10.03 -5.48
C TYR A 59 -8.59 -9.24 -6.78
N SER A 60 -9.41 -8.20 -6.79
CA SER A 60 -9.80 -7.47 -8.00
C SER A 60 -9.51 -5.98 -7.91
N TYR A 61 -9.63 -5.28 -9.05
CA TYR A 61 -9.59 -3.82 -9.12
C TYR A 61 -10.61 -3.17 -8.16
N ALA A 62 -11.82 -3.73 -8.09
CA ALA A 62 -12.85 -3.24 -7.19
C ALA A 62 -12.48 -3.35 -5.71
N ASN A 63 -11.71 -4.38 -5.32
CA ASN A 63 -11.17 -4.52 -3.97
C ASN A 63 -10.02 -3.56 -3.70
N PHE A 64 -9.18 -3.31 -4.71
CA PHE A 64 -7.96 -2.52 -4.60
C PHE A 64 -8.21 -1.02 -4.68
N VAL A 65 -8.91 -0.58 -5.71
CA VAL A 65 -9.18 0.83 -5.98
C VAL A 65 -10.51 1.26 -5.36
N GLY A 66 -11.55 0.48 -5.56
CA GLY A 66 -12.88 0.74 -5.04
C GLY A 66 -13.98 0.51 -6.07
N THR A 67 -15.20 0.51 -5.60
CA THR A 67 -16.37 0.28 -6.45
C THR A 67 -17.64 0.85 -5.83
N TYR A 68 -18.64 1.11 -6.64
CA TYR A 68 -20.01 1.38 -6.21
C TYR A 68 -20.68 0.08 -5.78
N LYS A 69 -21.22 0.07 -4.58
CA LYS A 69 -21.97 -1.07 -4.07
C LYS A 69 -23.07 -0.67 -3.11
N PRO A 70 -24.09 -1.52 -2.90
CA PRO A 70 -25.13 -1.26 -1.91
C PRO A 70 -24.52 -1.22 -0.50
N VAL A 71 -24.86 -0.20 0.25
CA VAL A 71 -24.46 -0.03 1.65
C VAL A 71 -25.70 0.27 2.51
N PRO A 72 -25.80 -0.30 3.72
CA PRO A 72 -26.88 0.04 4.62
C PRO A 72 -26.64 1.44 5.23
N LEU A 73 -27.64 2.30 5.18
CA LEU A 73 -27.67 3.56 5.90
C LEU A 73 -28.91 3.61 6.79
N LYS A 74 -28.87 4.44 7.84
CA LYS A 74 -30.05 4.79 8.60
C LYS A 74 -30.61 6.10 8.06
N ASN A 75 -31.92 6.13 7.77
CA ASN A 75 -32.63 7.37 7.45
C ASN A 75 -32.86 8.21 8.71
N GLU A 76 -33.42 9.41 8.56
CA GLU A 76 -33.72 10.30 9.67
C GLU A 76 -34.69 9.70 10.69
N ALA A 77 -35.53 8.74 10.28
CA ALA A 77 -36.43 7.97 11.18
C ALA A 77 -35.74 6.79 11.88
N GLY A 78 -34.44 6.56 11.63
CA GLY A 78 -33.67 5.45 12.23
C GLY A 78 -33.87 4.09 11.55
N GLU A 79 -34.61 4.04 10.43
CA GLU A 79 -34.86 2.83 9.67
C GLU A 79 -33.67 2.50 8.77
N SER A 80 -33.32 1.21 8.63
CA SER A 80 -32.27 0.77 7.70
C SER A 80 -32.76 0.81 6.26
N ILE A 81 -32.14 1.66 5.46
CA ILE A 81 -32.32 1.72 4.02
C ILE A 81 -31.04 1.26 3.31
N ILE A 82 -31.19 0.69 2.11
CA ILE A 82 -30.05 0.36 1.25
C ILE A 82 -29.88 1.49 0.24
N THR A 83 -28.70 2.08 0.25
CA THR A 83 -28.29 3.06 -0.78
C THR A 83 -27.08 2.54 -1.53
N TYR A 84 -26.75 3.15 -2.66
CA TYR A 84 -25.53 2.86 -3.38
C TYR A 84 -24.49 3.93 -3.06
N ALA A 85 -23.28 3.51 -2.71
CA ALA A 85 -22.18 4.43 -2.47
C ALA A 85 -20.87 3.88 -3.01
N TYR A 86 -19.97 4.77 -3.39
CA TYR A 86 -18.60 4.39 -3.68
C TYR A 86 -17.90 3.97 -2.39
N VAL A 87 -17.39 2.74 -2.39
CA VAL A 87 -16.61 2.21 -1.27
C VAL A 87 -15.15 2.12 -1.72
N PRO A 88 -14.27 2.99 -1.18
CA PRO A 88 -12.88 3.04 -1.59
C PRO A 88 -12.13 1.77 -1.18
N GLY A 89 -11.27 1.29 -2.06
CA GLY A 89 -10.27 0.28 -1.74
C GLY A 89 -9.06 0.89 -1.02
N PRO A 90 -8.10 0.05 -0.58
CA PRO A 90 -6.92 0.50 0.16
C PRO A 90 -6.07 1.50 -0.64
N PHE A 91 -5.95 1.33 -1.95
CA PHE A 91 -5.23 2.29 -2.80
C PHE A 91 -5.85 3.68 -2.69
N MET A 92 -7.17 3.81 -2.85
CA MET A 92 -7.85 5.11 -2.81
C MET A 92 -7.86 5.73 -1.42
N ARG A 93 -7.93 4.92 -0.35
CA ARG A 93 -7.86 5.45 1.02
C ARG A 93 -6.51 6.08 1.29
N ILE A 94 -5.41 5.36 1.05
CA ILE A 94 -4.05 5.88 1.25
C ILE A 94 -3.76 7.06 0.31
N TYR A 95 -4.22 6.98 -0.94
CA TYR A 95 -4.05 8.06 -1.91
C TYR A 95 -4.66 9.38 -1.41
N VAL A 96 -5.89 9.33 -0.92
CA VAL A 96 -6.57 10.53 -0.41
C VAL A 96 -5.91 11.07 0.86
N GLU A 97 -5.48 10.20 1.77
CA GLU A 97 -4.75 10.64 2.97
C GLU A 97 -3.41 11.29 2.62
N ALA A 98 -2.70 10.78 1.62
CA ALA A 98 -1.48 11.41 1.11
C ALA A 98 -1.74 12.79 0.51
N LEU A 99 -2.88 12.99 -0.17
CA LEU A 99 -3.26 14.31 -0.69
C LEU A 99 -3.67 15.30 0.40
N LYS A 100 -4.36 14.84 1.45
CA LYS A 100 -4.77 15.68 2.59
C LYS A 100 -3.60 16.19 3.41
N HIS A 101 -2.52 15.43 3.46
CA HIS A 101 -1.36 15.70 4.31
C HIS A 101 -0.04 15.60 3.53
N PRO A 102 0.25 16.57 2.65
CA PRO A 102 1.45 16.55 1.80
C PRO A 102 2.77 16.65 2.59
N ASP A 103 2.69 17.06 3.85
CA ASP A 103 3.79 17.13 4.82
C ASP A 103 4.14 15.79 5.49
N LYS A 104 3.36 14.73 5.23
CA LYS A 104 3.52 13.39 5.84
C LYS A 104 3.68 12.34 4.77
N ILE A 105 4.47 11.29 5.06
CA ILE A 105 4.61 10.15 4.16
C ILE A 105 3.65 9.02 4.52
N TYR A 106 3.17 8.32 3.48
CA TYR A 106 2.17 7.25 3.56
C TYR A 106 2.65 5.99 2.87
N LEU A 107 2.28 4.83 3.39
CA LEU A 107 2.66 3.52 2.84
C LEU A 107 1.42 2.66 2.55
N LEU A 108 1.35 2.15 1.33
CA LEU A 108 0.50 1.02 0.98
C LEU A 108 1.37 -0.25 0.93
N ALA A 109 1.17 -1.18 1.87
CA ALA A 109 1.89 -2.43 1.96
C ALA A 109 1.06 -3.58 1.35
N LEU A 110 1.62 -4.24 0.33
CA LEU A 110 0.97 -5.31 -0.43
C LEU A 110 1.66 -6.64 -0.12
N GLU A 111 0.99 -7.52 0.61
CA GLU A 111 1.51 -8.87 0.86
C GLU A 111 1.12 -9.82 -0.26
N GLU A 112 2.07 -10.71 -0.64
CA GLU A 112 1.85 -11.76 -1.62
C GLU A 112 1.34 -11.22 -2.97
N ILE A 113 1.98 -10.15 -3.48
CA ILE A 113 1.51 -9.41 -4.66
C ILE A 113 1.28 -10.31 -5.89
N ASN A 114 2.05 -11.39 -6.05
CA ASN A 114 1.93 -12.33 -7.16
C ASN A 114 0.87 -13.42 -6.96
N ARG A 115 0.12 -13.42 -5.85
CA ARG A 115 -1.03 -14.32 -5.67
C ARG A 115 -2.30 -13.88 -6.40
N ALA A 116 -2.33 -12.65 -6.90
CA ALA A 116 -3.40 -12.16 -7.76
C ALA A 116 -2.84 -11.81 -9.15
N ASN A 117 -3.73 -11.69 -10.13
CA ASN A 117 -3.36 -11.11 -11.42
C ASN A 117 -3.13 -9.61 -11.26
N VAL A 118 -1.88 -9.21 -11.05
CA VAL A 118 -1.51 -7.82 -10.74
C VAL A 118 -1.94 -6.83 -11.81
N ALA A 119 -1.90 -7.21 -13.09
CA ALA A 119 -2.34 -6.35 -14.19
C ALA A 119 -3.85 -6.06 -14.10
N ALA A 120 -4.66 -7.07 -13.74
CA ALA A 120 -6.08 -6.89 -13.55
C ALA A 120 -6.43 -6.13 -12.27
N VAL A 121 -5.68 -6.35 -11.18
CA VAL A 121 -5.88 -5.67 -9.90
C VAL A 121 -5.55 -4.18 -9.99
N PHE A 122 -4.44 -3.84 -10.64
CA PHE A 122 -4.04 -2.44 -10.79
C PHE A 122 -4.83 -1.72 -11.89
N GLY A 123 -5.21 -2.43 -12.97
CA GLY A 123 -5.93 -1.81 -14.08
C GLY A 123 -5.22 -0.58 -14.61
N ASP A 124 -5.92 0.54 -14.71
CA ASP A 124 -5.39 1.83 -15.17
C ASP A 124 -4.44 2.50 -14.16
N VAL A 125 -4.60 2.27 -12.86
CA VAL A 125 -3.67 2.82 -11.84
C VAL A 125 -2.25 2.25 -11.97
N PHE A 126 -2.07 1.18 -12.74
CA PHE A 126 -0.77 0.65 -13.10
C PHE A 126 0.15 1.70 -13.77
N GLN A 127 -0.40 2.59 -14.58
CA GLN A 127 0.36 3.66 -15.23
C GLN A 127 0.92 4.66 -14.22
N LEU A 128 0.27 4.82 -13.08
CA LEU A 128 0.69 5.74 -12.02
C LEU A 128 1.97 5.31 -11.30
N LEU A 129 2.40 4.05 -11.47
CA LEU A 129 3.63 3.53 -10.88
C LEU A 129 4.91 4.02 -11.57
N ASP A 130 4.82 4.60 -12.78
CA ASP A 130 5.97 5.30 -13.38
C ASP A 130 6.16 6.63 -12.62
N ARG A 131 7.26 6.76 -11.88
CA ARG A 131 7.59 7.93 -11.06
C ARG A 131 8.58 8.82 -11.78
N ASP A 132 8.41 10.14 -11.63
CA ASP A 132 9.41 11.13 -12.02
C ASP A 132 10.51 11.29 -10.95
N ASP A 133 11.48 12.16 -11.20
CA ASP A 133 12.62 12.41 -10.30
C ASP A 133 12.18 12.99 -8.95
N ASP A 134 11.05 13.69 -8.91
CA ASP A 134 10.46 14.22 -7.68
C ASP A 134 9.60 13.20 -6.92
N GLY A 135 9.39 12.01 -7.50
CA GLY A 135 8.62 10.92 -6.90
C GLY A 135 7.12 10.95 -7.18
N ASN A 136 6.62 11.87 -7.99
CA ASN A 136 5.22 11.87 -8.42
C ASN A 136 5.01 10.92 -9.61
N SER A 137 3.75 10.50 -9.86
CA SER A 137 3.45 9.79 -11.11
C SER A 137 3.82 10.64 -12.32
N MET A 138 4.66 10.10 -13.21
CA MET A 138 5.06 10.77 -14.46
C MET A 138 3.85 11.04 -15.35
N TYR A 139 2.96 10.07 -15.47
CA TYR A 139 1.76 10.13 -16.30
C TYR A 139 0.50 10.12 -15.43
N PRO A 140 -0.44 11.05 -15.66
CA PRO A 140 -1.75 10.99 -15.02
C PRO A 140 -2.64 9.94 -15.68
N ILE A 141 -3.66 9.50 -14.97
CA ILE A 141 -4.82 8.83 -15.55
C ILE A 141 -6.07 9.69 -15.37
N HIS A 142 -7.06 9.50 -16.22
CA HIS A 142 -8.36 10.13 -16.03
C HIS A 142 -9.05 9.53 -14.81
N ALA A 143 -9.57 10.38 -13.95
CA ALA A 143 -10.39 9.93 -12.85
C ALA A 143 -11.80 9.56 -13.38
N SER A 144 -12.30 8.37 -13.02
CA SER A 144 -13.70 8.04 -13.26
C SER A 144 -14.61 8.97 -12.47
N GLU A 145 -15.89 9.10 -12.85
CA GLU A 145 -16.84 9.96 -12.14
C GLU A 145 -16.95 9.57 -10.66
N ASP A 146 -16.90 8.27 -10.36
CA ASP A 146 -16.94 7.78 -8.98
C ASP A 146 -15.70 8.20 -8.18
N MET A 147 -14.51 8.11 -8.80
CA MET A 147 -13.26 8.58 -8.18
C MET A 147 -13.29 10.08 -7.95
N LYS A 148 -13.74 10.88 -8.94
CA LYS A 148 -13.87 12.34 -8.81
C LYS A 148 -14.74 12.71 -7.64
N CYS A 149 -15.94 12.13 -7.58
CA CYS A 149 -16.90 12.41 -6.49
C CYS A 149 -16.31 12.03 -5.12
N TYR A 150 -15.64 10.87 -5.02
CA TYR A 150 -15.03 10.43 -3.78
C TYR A 150 -13.88 11.35 -3.35
N ILE A 151 -12.91 11.60 -4.24
CA ILE A 151 -11.74 12.43 -3.95
C ILE A 151 -12.19 13.86 -3.59
N ALA A 152 -13.08 14.45 -4.36
CA ALA A 152 -13.59 15.79 -4.13
C ALA A 152 -14.26 15.91 -2.77
N LYS A 153 -15.13 14.95 -2.42
CA LYS A 153 -15.78 14.88 -1.11
C LYS A 153 -14.75 14.86 0.03
N GLU A 154 -13.74 14.02 -0.09
CA GLU A 154 -12.72 13.84 0.94
C GLU A 154 -11.79 15.06 1.09
N LEU A 155 -11.54 15.77 -0.01
CA LEU A 155 -10.71 16.99 -0.01
C LEU A 155 -11.52 18.28 0.25
N GLY A 156 -12.85 18.20 0.31
CA GLY A 156 -13.71 19.39 0.41
C GLY A 156 -13.72 20.24 -0.87
N GLU A 157 -13.54 19.60 -2.04
CA GLU A 157 -13.45 20.23 -3.35
C GLU A 157 -14.69 19.92 -4.21
N GLU A 158 -14.82 20.61 -5.34
CA GLU A 158 -15.84 20.29 -6.34
C GLU A 158 -15.37 19.18 -7.29
N PRO A 159 -16.20 18.17 -7.64
CA PRO A 159 -15.80 17.06 -8.50
C PRO A 159 -15.22 17.47 -9.86
N ASN A 160 -15.68 18.59 -10.43
CA ASN A 160 -15.20 19.10 -11.71
C ASN A 160 -13.75 19.61 -11.68
N LYS A 161 -13.18 19.84 -10.49
CA LYS A 161 -11.77 20.17 -10.32
C LYS A 161 -10.84 18.95 -10.39
N ILE A 162 -11.38 17.75 -10.20
CA ILE A 162 -10.64 16.50 -10.23
C ILE A 162 -10.76 15.88 -11.62
N SER A 163 -9.92 16.28 -12.56
CA SER A 163 -9.95 15.74 -13.93
C SER A 163 -9.07 14.50 -14.08
N SER A 164 -7.99 14.42 -13.33
CA SER A 164 -7.00 13.35 -13.39
C SER A 164 -6.39 13.09 -12.01
N ILE A 165 -5.82 11.91 -11.86
CA ILE A 165 -5.10 11.54 -10.64
C ILE A 165 -3.65 11.22 -10.97
N ARG A 166 -2.75 11.50 -10.00
CA ARG A 166 -1.33 11.15 -9.97
C ARG A 166 -0.99 10.73 -8.54
N ILE A 167 -0.21 9.67 -8.39
CA ILE A 167 0.29 9.33 -7.05
C ILE A 167 1.29 10.40 -6.63
N PRO A 168 1.09 11.05 -5.47
CA PRO A 168 1.99 12.09 -4.99
C PRO A 168 3.30 11.51 -4.43
N ALA A 169 4.35 12.32 -4.35
CA ALA A 169 5.68 11.94 -3.88
C ALA A 169 5.74 11.43 -2.43
N ASN A 170 4.74 11.74 -1.64
CA ASN A 170 4.64 11.28 -0.25
C ASN A 170 3.92 9.93 -0.09
N MET A 171 3.52 9.26 -1.19
CA MET A 171 2.88 7.94 -1.15
C MET A 171 3.83 6.86 -1.67
N TYR A 172 4.16 5.91 -0.80
CA TYR A 172 5.00 4.74 -1.06
C TYR A 172 4.13 3.49 -1.24
N ILE A 173 4.57 2.57 -2.11
CA ILE A 173 3.91 1.28 -2.32
C ILE A 173 4.96 0.19 -2.23
N TRP A 174 4.93 -0.59 -1.16
CA TRP A 174 5.87 -1.68 -0.94
C TRP A 174 5.15 -3.02 -0.96
N ALA A 175 5.80 -4.03 -1.50
CA ALA A 175 5.17 -5.33 -1.64
C ALA A 175 6.10 -6.47 -1.20
N THR A 176 5.50 -7.60 -0.82
CA THR A 176 6.21 -8.87 -0.66
C THR A 176 5.82 -9.84 -1.76
N MET A 177 6.75 -10.70 -2.17
CA MET A 177 6.55 -11.69 -3.21
C MET A 177 7.31 -12.98 -2.88
N ASN A 178 6.64 -14.12 -2.95
CA ASN A 178 7.30 -15.42 -2.88
C ASN A 178 7.79 -15.82 -4.28
N SER A 179 9.09 -16.12 -4.40
CA SER A 179 9.72 -16.46 -5.68
C SER A 179 9.54 -17.92 -6.10
N ALA A 180 9.17 -18.80 -5.18
CA ALA A 180 9.15 -20.26 -5.38
C ALA A 180 7.78 -20.92 -5.17
N ASP A 181 6.70 -20.15 -5.01
CA ASP A 181 5.36 -20.72 -4.80
C ASP A 181 4.75 -21.22 -6.11
N GLN A 182 4.00 -22.35 -6.01
CA GLN A 182 3.13 -22.84 -7.06
C GLN A 182 1.80 -22.08 -7.01
N GLY A 183 1.19 -21.84 -8.20
CA GLY A 183 -0.09 -21.13 -8.29
C GLY A 183 0.00 -19.61 -8.15
N VAL A 184 1.15 -19.05 -8.44
CA VAL A 184 1.35 -17.60 -8.54
C VAL A 184 1.17 -17.10 -9.97
N PHE A 185 0.70 -15.88 -10.13
CA PHE A 185 0.58 -15.25 -11.44
C PHE A 185 1.95 -14.69 -11.88
N PRO A 186 2.33 -14.88 -13.15
CA PRO A 186 3.53 -14.26 -13.69
C PRO A 186 3.37 -12.73 -13.76
N MET A 187 4.40 -12.00 -13.37
CA MET A 187 4.46 -10.56 -13.59
C MET A 187 5.21 -10.27 -14.88
N ASP A 188 4.62 -9.47 -15.74
CA ASP A 188 5.25 -9.05 -17.00
C ASP A 188 6.41 -8.05 -16.76
N THR A 189 7.20 -7.83 -17.81
CA THR A 189 8.35 -6.93 -17.75
C THR A 189 7.92 -5.48 -17.55
N ALA A 190 6.76 -5.08 -18.12
CA ALA A 190 6.26 -3.72 -17.98
C ALA A 190 5.86 -3.42 -16.53
N PHE A 191 5.33 -4.40 -15.82
CA PHE A 191 5.07 -4.27 -14.39
C PHE A 191 6.37 -4.20 -13.59
N LYS A 192 7.30 -5.14 -13.84
CA LYS A 192 8.54 -5.26 -13.08
C LYS A 192 9.41 -4.01 -13.13
N ARG A 193 9.52 -3.34 -14.27
CA ARG A 193 10.38 -2.16 -14.46
C ARG A 193 10.01 -0.95 -13.58
N ARG A 194 8.82 -0.95 -13.00
CA ARG A 194 8.28 0.12 -12.15
C ARG A 194 8.59 -0.06 -10.67
N TRP A 195 9.33 -1.14 -10.35
CA TRP A 195 9.62 -1.52 -8.98
C TRP A 195 11.12 -1.73 -8.77
N GLU A 196 11.57 -1.33 -7.60
CA GLU A 196 12.87 -1.78 -7.09
C GLU A 196 12.69 -3.14 -6.43
N PHE A 197 13.50 -4.13 -6.86
CA PHE A 197 13.46 -5.48 -6.35
C PHE A 197 14.56 -5.71 -5.34
N GLU A 198 14.22 -6.09 -4.12
CA GLU A 198 15.13 -6.47 -3.08
C GLU A 198 15.03 -7.96 -2.77
N TYR A 199 16.11 -8.68 -3.01
CA TYR A 199 16.19 -10.11 -2.71
C TYR A 199 16.46 -10.35 -1.23
N ILE A 200 15.62 -11.16 -0.58
CA ILE A 200 15.78 -11.58 0.81
C ILE A 200 16.17 -13.06 0.82
N GLY A 201 17.46 -13.31 1.05
CA GLY A 201 18.02 -14.65 1.13
C GLY A 201 17.74 -15.35 2.47
N ILE A 202 17.92 -16.67 2.50
CA ILE A 202 17.69 -17.50 3.71
C ILE A 202 18.65 -17.09 4.85
N ASN A 203 19.86 -16.65 4.54
CA ASN A 203 20.88 -16.29 5.54
C ASN A 203 20.85 -14.83 5.99
N THR A 204 19.99 -14.01 5.42
CA THR A 204 19.86 -12.59 5.83
C THR A 204 19.35 -12.48 7.28
N SER A 205 18.54 -13.45 7.71
CA SER A 205 18.04 -13.54 9.09
C SER A 205 19.08 -14.06 10.09
N GLU A 206 20.04 -14.87 9.68
CA GLU A 206 21.08 -15.44 10.56
C GLU A 206 22.01 -14.35 11.10
N GLN A 207 22.35 -13.36 10.29
CA GLN A 207 23.20 -12.24 10.73
C GLN A 207 22.48 -11.34 11.75
N GLN A 208 21.17 -11.26 11.70
CA GLN A 208 20.37 -10.52 12.68
C GLN A 208 20.05 -11.35 13.92
N MET A 209 19.97 -12.67 13.80
CA MET A 209 19.71 -13.59 14.92
C MET A 209 20.96 -13.98 15.71
N SER A 210 22.17 -13.72 15.23
CA SER A 210 23.42 -14.00 15.92
C SER A 210 23.55 -13.30 17.29
N HIS A 211 22.68 -12.36 17.61
CA HIS A 211 22.61 -11.71 18.93
C HIS A 211 21.62 -12.36 19.90
N TYR A 212 20.88 -13.40 19.49
CA TYR A 212 19.96 -14.12 20.37
C TYR A 212 20.54 -15.50 20.71
N ASN A 213 21.11 -15.64 21.91
CA ASN A 213 21.45 -16.94 22.48
C ASN A 213 20.17 -17.67 22.89
N VAL A 214 19.74 -18.66 22.12
CA VAL A 214 18.67 -19.56 22.52
C VAL A 214 19.28 -20.63 23.46
N GLN A 215 19.06 -20.51 24.74
CA GLN A 215 19.36 -21.58 25.70
C GLN A 215 18.26 -22.66 25.59
N PHE A 216 18.63 -23.80 25.00
CA PHE A 216 17.79 -24.98 25.12
C PHE A 216 17.90 -25.50 26.57
N GLY A 217 16.78 -25.45 27.29
CA GLY A 217 16.69 -26.08 28.61
C GLY A 217 16.93 -27.58 28.47
N GLN A 218 17.91 -28.12 29.21
CA GLN A 218 18.06 -29.55 29.40
C GLN A 218 16.86 -30.00 30.26
N GLY A 219 16.02 -30.88 29.69
CA GLY A 219 15.00 -31.63 30.42
C GLY A 219 15.62 -32.82 31.16
#